data_5659b523b97773024d6f9fd323764ffb
#
_entry.id   5659b523b97773024d6f9fd323764ffb
#
_cell.length_a   1.000
_cell.length_b   1.000
_cell.length_c   1.000
_cell.angle_alpha   90.00
_cell.angle_beta   90.00
_cell.angle_gamma   90.00
#
_symmetry.space_group_name_H-M   'P 1'
#
loop_
_entity.id
_entity.type
_entity.pdbx_description
1 polymer ?
#
loop_
_entity_poly.entity_id
_entity_poly.type
_entity_poly.pdbx_seq_one_letter_code
_entity_poly.pdbx_strand_id
1 'polypeptide(L)'
;MKKEIRLEFDAISENEGLARVVVAAFLTQLDPTLEEVQDVKTAVSEAVTNAIVHGYEEHGGRIILEASLENGILEVVITDKGVGIEDVERAMQPMFTTRADSERSGMGFAFMEAFMDRVQVTSSPGEGTSVHMWKAFKGAVLMLSLIHISEPTRPERI
;
A
#
# COMPACT_ATOMS: atom_id res chain seq x y z
N MET A 1 -3.54 -16.65 15.52
CA MET A 1 -2.37 -17.04 14.72
C MET A 1 -2.21 -16.10 13.54
N LYS A 2 -1.01 -15.64 13.31
CA LYS A 2 -0.73 -14.75 12.19
C LYS A 2 -0.48 -15.57 10.92
N LYS A 3 -1.15 -15.20 9.84
CA LYS A 3 -0.94 -15.82 8.53
C LYS A 3 -0.26 -14.80 7.64
N GLU A 4 0.69 -15.26 6.85
CA GLU A 4 1.49 -14.34 6.04
C GLU A 4 1.74 -14.91 4.67
N ILE A 5 1.83 -14.01 3.69
CA ILE A 5 2.32 -14.36 2.36
C ILE A 5 3.32 -13.31 1.93
N ARG A 6 4.19 -13.69 1.01
CA ARG A 6 5.14 -12.77 0.42
C ARG A 6 5.23 -13.11 -1.06
N LEU A 7 5.18 -12.07 -1.88
CA LEU A 7 5.22 -12.19 -3.33
C LEU A 7 6.21 -11.18 -3.87
N GLU A 8 7.11 -11.63 -4.69
CA GLU A 8 8.04 -10.73 -5.33
C GLU A 8 7.89 -10.86 -6.84
N PHE A 9 7.82 -9.73 -7.54
CA PHE A 9 7.51 -9.78 -8.97
C PHE A 9 8.10 -8.58 -9.70
N ASP A 10 8.15 -8.71 -11.03
CA ASP A 10 8.66 -7.64 -11.87
C ASP A 10 7.71 -6.44 -11.85
N ALA A 11 8.29 -5.26 -11.85
CA ALA A 11 7.52 -4.01 -11.82
C ALA A 11 7.05 -3.65 -13.23
N ILE A 12 6.10 -4.43 -13.71
CA ILE A 12 5.47 -4.21 -15.01
C ILE A 12 3.96 -4.17 -14.82
N SER A 13 3.27 -3.46 -15.69
CA SER A 13 1.84 -3.20 -15.47
C SER A 13 1.01 -4.48 -15.45
N GLU A 14 1.42 -5.53 -16.15
CA GLU A 14 0.70 -6.79 -16.11
C GLU A 14 0.63 -7.38 -14.71
N ASN A 15 1.63 -7.10 -13.89
CA ASN A 15 1.69 -7.68 -12.55
C ASN A 15 0.89 -6.92 -11.52
N GLU A 16 0.37 -5.76 -11.87
CA GLU A 16 -0.55 -5.05 -11.00
C GLU A 16 -1.83 -5.90 -10.81
N GLY A 17 -2.34 -6.47 -11.90
CA GLY A 17 -3.49 -7.34 -11.80
C GLY A 17 -3.22 -8.59 -11.00
N LEU A 18 -2.03 -9.16 -11.16
CA LEU A 18 -1.65 -10.35 -10.39
C LEU A 18 -1.64 -10.04 -8.89
N ALA A 19 -1.03 -8.93 -8.50
CA ALA A 19 -0.95 -8.55 -7.09
C ALA A 19 -2.34 -8.41 -6.49
N ARG A 20 -3.23 -7.75 -7.22
CA ARG A 20 -4.61 -7.53 -6.79
C ARG A 20 -5.33 -8.85 -6.53
N VAL A 21 -5.17 -9.79 -7.45
CA VAL A 21 -5.84 -11.09 -7.33
C VAL A 21 -5.27 -11.90 -6.17
N VAL A 22 -3.95 -11.86 -5.99
CA VAL A 22 -3.31 -12.60 -4.90
C VAL A 22 -3.81 -12.11 -3.55
N VAL A 23 -3.87 -10.80 -3.35
CA VAL A 23 -4.34 -10.28 -2.06
C VAL A 23 -5.81 -10.59 -1.87
N ALA A 24 -6.63 -10.48 -2.92
CA ALA A 24 -8.05 -10.82 -2.81
C ALA A 24 -8.24 -12.28 -2.42
N ALA A 25 -7.44 -13.17 -3.00
CA ALA A 25 -7.52 -14.59 -2.66
C ALA A 25 -7.10 -14.84 -1.20
N PHE A 26 -6.04 -14.18 -0.77
CA PHE A 26 -5.57 -14.30 0.61
C PHE A 26 -6.63 -13.82 1.59
N LEU A 27 -7.33 -12.76 1.21
CA LEU A 27 -8.33 -12.12 2.05
C LEU A 27 -9.59 -12.97 2.25
N THR A 28 -9.84 -13.95 1.38
CA THR A 28 -11.04 -14.77 1.50
C THR A 28 -11.13 -15.48 2.83
N GLN A 29 -10.02 -15.66 3.52
CA GLN A 29 -10.02 -16.30 4.82
C GLN A 29 -10.82 -15.53 5.87
N LEU A 30 -11.05 -14.25 5.65
CA LEU A 30 -11.83 -13.41 6.56
C LEU A 30 -13.30 -13.30 6.14
N ASP A 31 -13.68 -13.97 5.06
CA ASP A 31 -15.06 -13.95 4.56
C ASP A 31 -15.54 -12.51 4.39
N PRO A 32 -14.86 -11.73 3.55
CA PRO A 32 -15.18 -10.31 3.40
C PRO A 32 -16.39 -10.09 2.53
N THR A 33 -16.98 -8.90 2.62
CA THR A 33 -18.02 -8.50 1.68
C THR A 33 -17.39 -8.17 0.33
N LEU A 34 -18.21 -8.12 -0.70
CA LEU A 34 -17.72 -7.72 -2.02
C LEU A 34 -17.14 -6.33 -2.00
N GLU A 35 -17.76 -5.43 -1.27
CA GLU A 35 -17.26 -4.07 -1.18
C GLU A 35 -15.89 -4.03 -0.53
N GLU A 36 -15.71 -4.79 0.54
CA GLU A 36 -14.41 -4.85 1.22
C GLU A 36 -13.33 -5.40 0.29
N VAL A 37 -13.66 -6.41 -0.50
CA VAL A 37 -12.71 -6.98 -1.45
C VAL A 37 -12.33 -5.94 -2.49
N GLN A 38 -13.31 -5.21 -3.01
CA GLN A 38 -13.03 -4.20 -4.02
C GLN A 38 -12.18 -3.06 -3.48
N ASP A 39 -12.45 -2.65 -2.24
CA ASP A 39 -11.67 -1.60 -1.61
C ASP A 39 -10.20 -2.01 -1.50
N VAL A 40 -9.96 -3.23 -1.04
CA VAL A 40 -8.59 -3.71 -0.90
C VAL A 40 -7.91 -3.83 -2.26
N LYS A 41 -8.63 -4.37 -3.24
CA LYS A 41 -8.06 -4.52 -4.59
C LYS A 41 -7.67 -3.17 -5.17
N THR A 42 -8.51 -2.16 -4.96
CA THR A 42 -8.22 -0.82 -5.47
C THR A 42 -6.97 -0.25 -4.79
N ALA A 43 -6.88 -0.39 -3.47
CA ALA A 43 -5.74 0.14 -2.74
C ALA A 43 -4.44 -0.55 -3.17
N VAL A 44 -4.48 -1.87 -3.35
CA VAL A 44 -3.30 -2.62 -3.78
C VAL A 44 -2.90 -2.20 -5.18
N SER A 45 -3.88 -2.06 -6.08
CA SER A 45 -3.59 -1.59 -7.44
C SER A 45 -2.87 -0.26 -7.44
N GLU A 46 -3.35 0.67 -6.63
CA GLU A 46 -2.75 2.00 -6.60
C GLU A 46 -1.34 1.95 -6.06
N ALA A 47 -1.11 1.14 -5.02
CA ALA A 47 0.22 1.04 -4.45
C ALA A 47 1.21 0.42 -5.43
N VAL A 48 0.80 -0.62 -6.14
CA VAL A 48 1.67 -1.26 -7.13
C VAL A 48 1.93 -0.32 -8.31
N THR A 49 0.89 0.38 -8.77
CA THR A 49 1.04 1.32 -9.87
C THR A 49 2.02 2.44 -9.49
N ASN A 50 1.93 2.93 -8.26
CA ASN A 50 2.87 3.95 -7.80
C ASN A 50 4.30 3.44 -7.80
N ALA A 51 4.52 2.19 -7.41
CA ALA A 51 5.86 1.63 -7.44
C ALA A 51 6.38 1.55 -8.87
N ILE A 52 5.55 1.13 -9.80
CA ILE A 52 5.96 0.98 -11.20
C ILE A 52 6.24 2.35 -11.83
N VAL A 53 5.30 3.27 -11.69
CA VAL A 53 5.34 4.54 -12.41
C VAL A 53 6.26 5.54 -11.73
N HIS A 54 6.13 5.67 -10.43
CA HIS A 54 6.87 6.71 -9.70
C HIS A 54 8.11 6.17 -9.04
N GLY A 55 8.05 4.95 -8.50
CA GLY A 55 9.23 4.35 -7.88
C GLY A 55 10.30 4.02 -8.90
N TYR A 56 9.93 3.26 -9.89
CA TYR A 56 10.88 2.81 -10.90
C TYR A 56 10.83 3.61 -12.19
N GLU A 57 9.93 4.58 -12.27
CA GLU A 57 9.81 5.46 -13.43
C GLU A 57 9.65 4.67 -14.73
N GLU A 58 8.99 3.52 -14.62
CA GLU A 58 8.70 2.62 -15.73
C GLU A 58 9.95 2.02 -16.37
N HIS A 59 11.08 2.06 -15.66
CA HIS A 59 12.30 1.43 -16.15
C HIS A 59 12.44 -0.02 -15.71
N GLY A 60 11.48 -0.51 -14.91
CA GLY A 60 11.54 -1.88 -14.43
C GLY A 60 12.26 -1.97 -13.10
N GLY A 61 12.03 -3.09 -12.44
CA GLY A 61 12.60 -3.37 -11.13
C GLY A 61 11.81 -4.48 -10.50
N ARG A 62 11.98 -4.68 -9.19
CA ARG A 62 11.28 -5.72 -8.46
C ARG A 62 10.44 -5.10 -7.37
N ILE A 63 9.23 -5.60 -7.23
CA ILE A 63 8.31 -5.17 -6.18
C ILE A 63 8.11 -6.33 -5.23
N ILE A 64 8.11 -6.05 -3.94
CA ILE A 64 7.84 -7.04 -2.91
C ILE A 64 6.53 -6.68 -2.26
N LEU A 65 5.60 -7.64 -2.27
CA LEU A 65 4.31 -7.50 -1.60
C LEU A 65 4.28 -8.46 -0.44
N GLU A 66 4.00 -7.95 0.75
CA GLU A 66 3.85 -8.78 1.93
C GLU A 66 2.48 -8.53 2.51
N ALA A 67 1.76 -9.58 2.85
CA ALA A 67 0.43 -9.44 3.42
C ALA A 67 0.31 -10.35 4.62
N SER A 68 -0.38 -9.88 5.64
CA SER A 68 -0.62 -10.68 6.83
C SER A 68 -2.04 -10.51 7.31
N LEU A 69 -2.53 -11.54 7.98
CA LEU A 69 -3.83 -11.54 8.63
C LEU A 69 -3.63 -11.96 10.07
N GLU A 70 -4.09 -11.11 10.98
CA GLU A 70 -4.01 -11.41 12.40
C GLU A 70 -5.12 -10.67 13.11
N ASN A 71 -5.90 -11.37 13.92
CA ASN A 71 -6.97 -10.79 14.73
C ASN A 71 -7.96 -9.97 13.87
N GLY A 72 -8.24 -10.45 12.67
CA GLY A 72 -9.21 -9.79 11.79
C GLY A 72 -8.67 -8.56 11.10
N ILE A 73 -7.36 -8.34 11.17
CA ILE A 73 -6.75 -7.18 10.54
C ILE A 73 -5.85 -7.64 9.41
N LEU A 74 -6.05 -7.04 8.24
CA LEU A 74 -5.18 -7.24 7.09
C LEU A 74 -4.13 -6.14 7.07
N GLU A 75 -2.88 -6.52 6.93
CA GLU A 75 -1.81 -5.57 6.65
C GLU A 75 -1.18 -5.95 5.32
N VAL A 76 -1.01 -4.96 4.44
CA VAL A 76 -0.34 -5.15 3.16
C VAL A 76 0.80 -4.15 3.08
N VAL A 77 1.98 -4.64 2.71
CA VAL A 77 3.16 -3.79 2.55
C VAL A 77 3.67 -3.96 1.13
N ILE A 78 3.79 -2.86 0.41
CA ILE A 78 4.29 -2.86 -0.95
C ILE A 78 5.61 -2.09 -0.94
N THR A 79 6.69 -2.77 -1.32
CA THR A 79 8.03 -2.17 -1.26
C THR A 79 8.67 -2.13 -2.64
N ASP A 80 9.24 -0.99 -2.99
CA ASP A 80 10.08 -0.86 -4.17
C ASP A 80 11.44 -0.31 -3.77
N LYS A 81 12.41 -0.50 -4.63
CA LYS A 81 13.77 0.00 -4.44
C LYS A 81 14.07 1.09 -5.46
N GLY A 82 13.07 1.89 -5.77
CA GLY A 82 13.19 2.92 -6.78
C GLY A 82 13.76 4.22 -6.25
N VAL A 83 13.32 5.32 -6.86
CA VAL A 83 13.91 6.63 -6.58
C VAL A 83 13.54 7.19 -5.22
N GLY A 84 12.47 6.68 -4.62
CA GLY A 84 12.00 7.21 -3.35
C GLY A 84 11.20 8.49 -3.52
N ILE A 85 10.72 8.99 -2.39
CA ILE A 85 9.91 10.20 -2.34
C ILE A 85 10.65 11.20 -1.46
N GLU A 86 10.84 12.39 -2.01
CA GLU A 86 11.58 13.42 -1.32
C GLU A 86 10.81 14.00 -0.14
N ASP A 87 9.51 14.21 -0.36
CA ASP A 87 8.65 14.81 0.67
C ASP A 87 7.40 13.96 0.80
N VAL A 88 7.45 13.02 1.73
CA VAL A 88 6.36 12.07 1.91
C VAL A 88 5.08 12.76 2.36
N GLU A 89 5.19 13.72 3.27
CA GLU A 89 3.99 14.41 3.74
C GLU A 89 3.26 15.10 2.61
N ARG A 90 4.02 15.74 1.73
CA ARG A 90 3.43 16.43 0.60
C ARG A 90 2.81 15.44 -0.38
N ALA A 91 3.47 14.32 -0.60
CA ALA A 91 2.96 13.30 -1.51
C ALA A 91 1.65 12.72 -1.02
N MET A 92 1.45 12.67 0.29
CA MET A 92 0.23 12.12 0.87
C MET A 92 -0.94 13.10 0.87
N GLN A 93 -0.70 14.37 0.64
CA GLN A 93 -1.76 15.35 0.69
C GLN A 93 -2.69 15.21 -0.50
N PRO A 94 -3.97 15.53 -0.32
CA PRO A 94 -4.90 15.55 -1.44
C PRO A 94 -4.39 16.49 -2.52
N MET A 95 -4.53 16.10 -3.76
CA MET A 95 -4.03 16.90 -4.86
C MET A 95 -4.99 18.01 -5.20
N PHE A 96 -4.43 19.19 -5.42
CA PHE A 96 -5.21 20.34 -5.86
C PHE A 96 -4.86 20.79 -7.25
N THR A 97 -3.89 20.16 -7.87
CA THR A 97 -3.44 20.54 -9.18
C THR A 97 -4.46 20.17 -10.24
N THR A 98 -4.50 20.94 -11.29
CA THR A 98 -5.32 20.62 -12.45
C THR A 98 -4.53 19.91 -13.53
N ARG A 99 -3.27 19.65 -13.30
CA ARG A 99 -2.43 19.01 -14.30
C ARG A 99 -2.57 17.50 -14.21
N ALA A 100 -2.74 16.88 -15.34
CA ALA A 100 -3.00 15.46 -15.40
C ALA A 100 -1.86 14.63 -14.82
N ASP A 101 -0.63 15.02 -15.09
CA ASP A 101 0.51 14.28 -14.59
C ASP A 101 0.61 14.37 -13.07
N SER A 102 0.29 15.55 -12.53
CA SER A 102 0.29 15.72 -11.09
C SER A 102 -0.83 14.94 -10.44
N GLU A 103 -1.97 14.88 -11.08
CA GLU A 103 -3.08 14.09 -10.58
C GLU A 103 -2.68 12.64 -10.41
N ARG A 104 -1.97 12.11 -11.39
CA ARG A 104 -1.55 10.73 -11.30
C ARG A 104 -0.62 10.49 -10.12
N SER A 105 0.27 11.42 -9.86
CA SER A 105 1.25 11.19 -8.82
C SER A 105 0.68 11.34 -7.43
N GLY A 106 -0.46 12.05 -7.27
CA GLY A 106 -0.99 12.28 -5.94
C GLY A 106 -2.20 11.46 -5.59
N MET A 107 -2.99 11.08 -6.59
CA MET A 107 -4.28 10.48 -6.32
C MET A 107 -4.17 9.07 -5.77
N GLY A 108 -3.09 8.36 -6.06
CA GLY A 108 -2.91 7.01 -5.57
C GLY A 108 -2.98 6.93 -4.05
N PHE A 109 -2.28 7.83 -3.37
CA PHE A 109 -2.29 7.80 -1.90
C PHE A 109 -3.65 8.22 -1.36
N ALA A 110 -4.31 9.16 -1.98
CA ALA A 110 -5.65 9.57 -1.54
C ALA A 110 -6.63 8.40 -1.67
N PHE A 111 -6.55 7.65 -2.75
CA PHE A 111 -7.42 6.49 -2.90
C PHE A 111 -7.10 5.41 -1.90
N MET A 112 -5.83 5.18 -1.62
CA MET A 112 -5.47 4.20 -0.60
C MET A 112 -6.07 4.58 0.74
N GLU A 113 -5.99 5.85 1.11
CA GLU A 113 -6.55 6.30 2.38
C GLU A 113 -8.07 6.25 2.39
N ALA A 114 -8.69 6.39 1.23
CA ALA A 114 -10.14 6.31 1.15
C ALA A 114 -10.65 4.90 1.37
N PHE A 115 -9.90 3.89 0.97
CA PHE A 115 -10.37 2.52 0.98
C PHE A 115 -9.78 1.66 2.09
N MET A 116 -8.70 2.11 2.71
CA MET A 116 -8.07 1.38 3.81
C MET A 116 -8.26 2.17 5.09
N ASP A 117 -8.15 1.49 6.22
CA ASP A 117 -8.36 2.17 7.50
C ASP A 117 -7.14 2.99 7.91
N ARG A 118 -5.96 2.60 7.43
CA ARG A 118 -4.75 3.35 7.72
C ARG A 118 -3.75 3.11 6.61
N VAL A 119 -3.03 4.15 6.24
CA VAL A 119 -1.95 4.07 5.25
C VAL A 119 -0.76 4.84 5.80
N GLN A 120 0.40 4.22 5.69
CA GLN A 120 1.64 4.87 6.10
C GLN A 120 2.70 4.62 5.03
N VAL A 121 3.41 5.67 4.65
CA VAL A 121 4.44 5.60 3.63
C VAL A 121 5.78 5.91 4.27
N THR A 122 6.75 5.04 4.03
CA THR A 122 8.12 5.23 4.47
C THR A 122 9.00 5.29 3.23
N SER A 123 9.80 6.34 3.09
CA SER A 123 10.58 6.50 1.87
C SER A 123 11.77 7.39 2.14
N SER A 124 12.81 7.19 1.33
CA SER A 124 13.98 8.05 1.33
C SER A 124 14.46 8.18 -0.11
N PRO A 125 14.91 9.37 -0.52
CA PRO A 125 15.41 9.54 -1.88
C PRO A 125 16.54 8.56 -2.17
N GLY A 126 16.43 7.89 -3.30
CA GLY A 126 17.43 6.94 -3.74
C GLY A 126 17.33 5.57 -3.12
N GLU A 127 16.45 5.37 -2.14
CA GLU A 127 16.37 4.11 -1.41
C GLU A 127 15.06 3.37 -1.58
N GLY A 128 14.10 4.01 -2.24
CA GLY A 128 12.83 3.36 -2.51
C GLY A 128 11.75 3.74 -1.51
N THR A 129 10.65 3.03 -1.60
CA THR A 129 9.44 3.36 -0.84
C THR A 129 8.78 2.08 -0.35
N SER A 130 8.25 2.13 0.88
CA SER A 130 7.38 1.09 1.40
C SER A 130 6.05 1.72 1.76
N VAL A 131 4.98 1.15 1.24
CA VAL A 131 3.62 1.59 1.54
C VAL A 131 2.98 0.53 2.42
N HIS A 132 2.58 0.91 3.63
CA HIS A 132 1.93 0.04 4.59
C HIS A 132 0.45 0.39 4.65
N MET A 133 -0.41 -0.60 4.52
CA MET A 133 -1.86 -0.37 4.54
C MET A 133 -2.51 -1.38 5.46
N TRP A 134 -3.48 -0.92 6.25
CA TRP A 134 -4.20 -1.78 7.20
C TRP A 134 -5.69 -1.64 6.99
N LYS A 135 -6.41 -2.75 7.18
CA LYS A 135 -7.87 -2.73 7.16
C LYS A 135 -8.40 -3.76 8.14
N ALA A 136 -9.37 -3.34 8.94
CA ALA A 136 -10.00 -4.20 9.94
C ALA A 136 -11.29 -4.77 9.37
N PHE A 137 -11.58 -6.03 9.68
CA PHE A 137 -12.73 -6.76 9.18
C PHE A 137 -13.55 -7.33 10.32
N LYS A 138 -14.88 -7.42 10.11
CA LYS A 138 -15.77 -8.15 10.99
C LYS A 138 -15.67 -7.72 12.44
N GLY A 139 -15.70 -6.43 12.65
CA GLY A 139 -15.69 -5.91 14.01
C GLY A 139 -14.35 -5.90 14.68
N ALA A 140 -13.29 -6.28 13.98
CA ALA A 140 -11.95 -6.16 14.53
C ALA A 140 -11.63 -4.69 14.77
N VAL A 141 -10.82 -4.45 15.79
CA VAL A 141 -10.47 -3.09 16.17
C VAL A 141 -9.03 -2.84 15.75
N LEU A 142 -8.84 -1.81 14.93
CA LEU A 142 -7.52 -1.38 14.53
C LEU A 142 -6.97 -0.48 15.62
N MET A 143 -6.14 -1.06 16.49
CA MET A 143 -5.64 -0.34 17.64
C MET A 143 -4.39 0.44 17.27
N LEU A 144 -4.48 1.74 17.42
CA LEU A 144 -3.39 2.61 17.07
C LEU A 144 -2.11 2.27 17.82
N SER A 145 -2.25 1.84 19.06
CA SER A 145 -1.09 1.49 19.87
C SER A 145 -0.32 0.31 19.28
N LEU A 146 -1.03 -0.67 18.72
CA LEU A 146 -0.37 -1.82 18.10
C LEU A 146 0.38 -1.41 16.86
N ILE A 147 -0.20 -0.53 16.08
CA ILE A 147 0.45 -0.05 14.88
C ILE A 147 1.71 0.74 15.24
N HIS A 148 1.63 1.54 16.28
CA HIS A 148 2.79 2.32 16.70
C HIS A 148 3.93 1.43 17.18
N ILE A 149 3.59 0.35 17.86
CA ILE A 149 4.61 -0.58 18.32
C ILE A 149 5.35 -1.20 17.14
N SER A 150 4.62 -1.52 16.09
CA SER A 150 5.24 -2.14 14.93
C SER A 150 6.00 -1.14 14.07
N GLU A 151 5.96 0.14 14.42
CA GLU A 151 6.67 1.17 13.67
C GLU A 151 7.52 2.02 14.60
N PRO A 152 8.50 1.40 15.23
CA PRO A 152 9.29 2.13 16.23
C PRO A 152 10.11 3.27 15.66
N THR A 153 10.26 3.36 14.36
CA THR A 153 11.10 4.35 13.74
C THR A 153 10.28 5.44 13.05
N ARG A 154 9.22 5.86 13.69
CA ARG A 154 8.35 6.87 13.08
C ARG A 154 8.55 8.30 13.57
N PRO A 155 9.68 8.65 14.16
CA PRO A 155 9.86 10.04 14.61
C PRO A 155 9.71 11.03 13.48
N GLU A 156 10.02 10.63 12.28
CA GLU A 156 9.91 11.52 11.13
C GLU A 156 8.48 11.84 10.78
N ARG A 157 7.55 11.14 11.38
CA ARG A 157 6.14 11.38 11.13
C ARG A 157 5.57 12.54 11.92
N ILE A 158 6.33 13.06 12.77
CA ILE A 158 5.90 14.12 13.67
C ILE A 158 5.42 15.36 12.93
#